data_ff02611df1b938e19b8343c2befd2b3b
#
_entry.id   ff02611df1b938e19b8343c2befd2b3b
#
_cell.length_a   1.000
_cell.length_b   1.000
_cell.length_c   1.000
_cell.angle_alpha   90.00
_cell.angle_beta   90.00
_cell.angle_gamma   90.00
#
_symmetry.space_group_name_H-M   'P 1'
#
loop_
_entity.id
_entity.type
_entity.pdbx_description
1 polymer ?
#
loop_
_entity_poly.entity_id
_entity_poly.type
_entity_poly.pdbx_seq_one_letter_code
_entity_poly.pdbx_strand_id
1 'polypeptide(L)'
;MQTTIGDFILDRLKAIGITEIIGVPGDFNLSFLEQIEAADGIRFVGACNELNAAYAADGYARQKGVGCLLTTYGVGELSALNGIAGARAEHVPLVSLAGAPPQYATEFRWNLHHSLADGDFANMLDSIAPFTEVAT
;
A
#
# COMPACT_ATOMS: atom_id res chain seq x y z
N MET A 1 18.19 -16.25 12.10
CA MET A 1 17.95 -15.28 11.01
C MET A 1 17.26 -14.07 11.63
N GLN A 2 17.67 -12.89 11.29
CA GLN A 2 17.03 -11.67 11.75
C GLN A 2 15.85 -11.41 10.79
N THR A 3 14.64 -11.44 11.28
CA THR A 3 13.41 -11.20 10.49
C THR A 3 13.23 -9.69 10.33
N THR A 4 13.07 -9.23 9.11
CA THR A 4 12.76 -7.82 8.82
C THR A 4 11.27 -7.54 9.03
N ILE A 5 10.88 -6.27 9.12
CA ILE A 5 9.45 -5.87 9.13
C ILE A 5 8.77 -6.32 7.83
N GLY A 6 9.46 -6.22 6.69
CA GLY A 6 8.93 -6.69 5.42
C GLY A 6 8.65 -8.18 5.40
N ASP A 7 9.58 -9.01 5.89
CA ASP A 7 9.37 -10.46 6.02
C ASP A 7 8.13 -10.77 6.88
N PHE A 8 7.98 -10.06 8.00
CA PHE A 8 6.83 -10.22 8.88
C PHE A 8 5.52 -9.87 8.16
N ILE A 9 5.49 -8.75 7.44
CA ILE A 9 4.31 -8.33 6.65
C ILE A 9 3.98 -9.39 5.60
N LEU A 10 4.96 -9.86 4.83
CA LEU A 10 4.75 -10.88 3.81
C LEU A 10 4.21 -12.18 4.39
N ASP A 11 4.71 -12.61 5.53
CA ASP A 11 4.20 -13.79 6.22
C ASP A 11 2.75 -13.61 6.70
N ARG A 12 2.38 -12.41 7.18
CA ARG A 12 0.99 -12.13 7.55
C ARG A 12 0.06 -12.09 6.35
N LEU A 13 0.48 -11.49 5.25
CA LEU A 13 -0.30 -11.46 4.00
C LEU A 13 -0.53 -12.89 3.47
N LYS A 14 0.50 -13.70 3.43
CA LYS A 14 0.38 -15.13 3.04
C LYS A 14 -0.57 -15.90 3.98
N ALA A 15 -0.48 -15.65 5.28
CA ALA A 15 -1.32 -16.34 6.28
C ALA A 15 -2.82 -16.04 6.11
N ILE A 16 -3.20 -14.89 5.56
CA ILE A 16 -4.60 -14.55 5.24
C ILE A 16 -4.99 -14.87 3.80
N GLY A 17 -4.12 -15.56 3.05
CA GLY A 17 -4.41 -16.06 1.70
C GLY A 17 -4.05 -15.14 0.55
N ILE A 18 -3.32 -14.03 0.80
CA ILE A 18 -2.83 -13.15 -0.25
C ILE A 18 -1.60 -13.78 -0.91
N THR A 19 -1.70 -14.03 -2.21
CA THR A 19 -0.61 -14.53 -3.06
C THR A 19 -0.15 -13.51 -4.09
N GLU A 20 -0.88 -12.42 -4.24
CA GLU A 20 -0.58 -11.35 -5.19
C GLU A 20 -0.75 -9.99 -4.53
N ILE A 21 0.26 -9.15 -4.66
CA ILE A 21 0.24 -7.75 -4.25
C ILE A 21 0.18 -6.92 -5.53
N ILE A 22 -0.90 -6.17 -5.71
CA ILE A 22 -1.15 -5.39 -6.92
C ILE A 22 -0.80 -3.93 -6.62
N GLY A 23 -0.06 -3.27 -7.51
CA GLY A 23 0.37 -1.91 -7.20
C GLY A 23 1.18 -1.23 -8.28
N VAL A 24 1.80 -0.12 -7.89
CA VAL A 24 2.69 0.67 -8.72
C VAL A 24 4.02 0.87 -7.99
N PRO A 25 5.16 0.58 -8.63
CA PRO A 25 6.46 0.86 -8.05
C PRO A 25 6.66 2.37 -7.83
N GLY A 26 7.26 2.72 -6.71
CA GLY A 26 7.66 4.09 -6.40
C GLY A 26 8.83 4.08 -5.42
N ASP A 27 9.59 5.16 -5.36
CA ASP A 27 10.86 5.22 -4.62
C ASP A 27 10.76 4.75 -3.17
N PHE A 28 9.63 4.97 -2.54
CA PHE A 28 9.43 4.63 -1.12
C PHE A 28 8.93 3.19 -0.89
N ASN A 29 8.69 2.42 -1.93
CA ASN A 29 8.31 1.02 -1.80
C ASN A 29 9.27 0.04 -2.50
N LEU A 30 10.33 0.53 -3.18
CA LEU A 30 11.26 -0.32 -3.94
C LEU A 30 11.93 -1.39 -3.09
N SER A 31 12.40 -1.05 -1.89
CA SER A 31 13.04 -2.02 -1.01
C SER A 31 12.09 -3.13 -0.52
N PHE A 32 10.80 -2.82 -0.39
CA PHE A 32 9.79 -3.82 -0.09
C PHE A 32 9.45 -4.66 -1.31
N LEU A 33 9.44 -4.07 -2.51
CA LEU A 33 9.26 -4.80 -3.77
C LEU A 33 10.38 -5.83 -3.98
N GLU A 34 11.65 -5.47 -3.69
CA GLU A 34 12.77 -6.43 -3.73
C GLU A 34 12.54 -7.62 -2.79
N GLN A 35 11.96 -7.39 -1.61
CA GLN A 35 11.61 -8.47 -0.69
C GLN A 35 10.45 -9.33 -1.22
N ILE A 36 9.46 -8.74 -1.87
CA ILE A 36 8.36 -9.48 -2.51
C ILE A 36 8.91 -10.38 -3.63
N GLU A 37 9.81 -9.85 -4.46
CA GLU A 37 10.42 -10.62 -5.57
C GLU A 37 11.29 -11.79 -5.06
N ALA A 38 11.90 -11.64 -3.90
CA ALA A 38 12.71 -12.68 -3.27
C ALA A 38 11.88 -13.71 -2.47
N ALA A 39 10.61 -13.43 -2.21
CA ALA A 39 9.76 -14.25 -1.35
C ALA A 39 9.04 -15.35 -2.14
N ASP A 40 9.01 -16.55 -1.59
CA ASP A 40 8.21 -17.65 -2.14
C ASP A 40 6.72 -17.49 -1.79
N GLY A 41 5.85 -17.85 -2.74
CA GLY A 41 4.40 -17.96 -2.52
C GLY A 41 3.63 -16.63 -2.54
N ILE A 42 4.29 -15.54 -2.86
CA ILE A 42 3.68 -14.23 -3.09
C ILE A 42 4.41 -13.51 -4.22
N ARG A 43 3.68 -12.74 -5.03
CA ARG A 43 4.28 -12.01 -6.14
C ARG A 43 3.73 -10.61 -6.28
N PHE A 44 4.49 -9.71 -6.89
CA PHE A 44 4.04 -8.39 -7.29
C PHE A 44 3.39 -8.42 -8.67
N VAL A 45 2.28 -7.70 -8.81
CA VAL A 45 1.58 -7.47 -10.08
C VAL A 45 1.48 -5.98 -10.33
N GLY A 46 2.28 -5.50 -11.28
CA GLY A 46 2.31 -4.09 -11.65
C GLY A 46 1.08 -3.67 -12.45
N ALA A 47 0.56 -2.48 -12.15
CA ALA A 47 -0.53 -1.83 -12.89
C ALA A 47 -0.05 -0.57 -13.60
N CYS A 48 -0.86 -0.05 -14.54
CA CYS A 48 -0.52 1.17 -15.28
C CYS A 48 -0.53 2.43 -14.42
N ASN A 49 -1.39 2.46 -13.40
CA ASN A 49 -1.48 3.51 -12.38
C ASN A 49 -2.20 2.96 -11.13
N GLU A 50 -2.21 3.75 -10.07
CA GLU A 50 -2.73 3.31 -8.77
C GLU A 50 -4.25 3.14 -8.74
N LEU A 51 -5.00 3.89 -9.55
CA LEU A 51 -6.44 3.69 -9.69
C LEU A 51 -6.75 2.33 -10.32
N ASN A 52 -6.02 1.96 -11.38
CA ASN A 52 -6.14 0.63 -11.98
C ASN A 52 -5.71 -0.46 -10.98
N ALA A 53 -4.64 -0.22 -10.22
CA ALA A 53 -4.20 -1.14 -9.18
C ALA A 53 -5.28 -1.37 -8.11
N ALA A 54 -5.91 -0.29 -7.64
CA ALA A 54 -6.97 -0.37 -6.64
C ALA A 54 -8.19 -1.16 -7.13
N TYR A 55 -8.65 -0.92 -8.35
CA TYR A 55 -9.75 -1.69 -8.93
C TYR A 55 -9.36 -3.15 -9.22
N ALA A 56 -8.13 -3.41 -9.62
CA ALA A 56 -7.64 -4.77 -9.80
C ALA A 56 -7.58 -5.54 -8.46
N ALA A 57 -7.11 -4.87 -7.40
CA ALA A 57 -7.07 -5.44 -6.06
C ALA A 57 -8.49 -5.67 -5.48
N ASP A 58 -9.45 -4.78 -5.73
CA ASP A 58 -10.88 -4.98 -5.43
C ASP A 58 -11.42 -6.22 -6.16
N GLY A 59 -11.24 -6.30 -7.47
CA GLY A 59 -11.66 -7.46 -8.26
C GLY A 59 -11.02 -8.77 -7.80
N TYR A 60 -9.74 -8.75 -7.45
CA TYR A 60 -9.05 -9.89 -6.86
C TYR A 60 -9.67 -10.29 -5.51
N ALA A 61 -9.93 -9.32 -4.64
CA ALA A 61 -10.55 -9.56 -3.34
C ALA A 61 -11.92 -10.23 -3.46
N ARG A 62 -12.73 -9.82 -4.42
CA ARG A 62 -14.05 -10.43 -4.70
C ARG A 62 -13.95 -11.90 -5.10
N GLN A 63 -12.84 -12.33 -5.69
CA GLN A 63 -12.62 -13.72 -6.10
C GLN A 63 -11.89 -14.55 -5.03
N LYS A 64 -10.97 -13.95 -4.31
CA LYS A 64 -10.07 -14.64 -3.38
C LYS A 64 -10.40 -14.39 -1.90
N GLY A 65 -11.31 -13.49 -1.61
CA GLY A 65 -11.74 -13.14 -0.26
C GLY A 65 -11.02 -11.94 0.34
N VAL A 66 -9.78 -11.64 -0.06
CA VAL A 66 -9.01 -10.47 0.37
C VAL A 66 -8.02 -10.07 -0.71
N GLY A 67 -7.83 -8.78 -0.92
CA GLY A 67 -6.84 -8.23 -1.87
C GLY A 67 -5.77 -7.42 -1.16
N CYS A 68 -4.67 -7.14 -1.87
CA CYS A 68 -3.61 -6.26 -1.38
C CYS A 68 -3.20 -5.25 -2.46
N LEU A 69 -3.20 -4.00 -2.08
CA LEU A 69 -2.77 -2.86 -2.88
C LEU A 69 -1.46 -2.32 -2.30
N LEU A 70 -0.48 -2.04 -3.16
CA LEU A 70 0.79 -1.39 -2.79
C LEU A 70 0.97 -0.11 -3.60
N THR A 71 1.14 1.02 -2.92
CA THR A 71 1.39 2.32 -3.54
C THR A 71 2.59 3.01 -2.90
N THR A 72 3.07 4.09 -3.50
CA THR A 72 3.84 5.09 -2.76
C THR A 72 2.89 5.92 -1.91
N TYR A 73 3.41 6.55 -0.85
CA TYR A 73 2.63 7.44 0.00
C TYR A 73 2.13 8.67 -0.77
N GLY A 74 1.14 9.32 -0.23
CA GLY A 74 0.65 10.61 -0.71
C GLY A 74 -0.03 10.50 -2.07
N VAL A 75 0.61 10.97 -3.13
CA VAL A 75 0.01 11.04 -4.46
C VAL A 75 -0.41 9.67 -5.01
N GLY A 76 0.29 8.58 -4.65
CA GLY A 76 -0.09 7.24 -5.03
C GLY A 76 -1.35 6.77 -4.30
N GLU A 77 -1.43 7.00 -2.99
CA GLU A 77 -2.63 6.71 -2.21
C GLU A 77 -3.83 7.54 -2.66
N LEU A 78 -3.64 8.85 -2.91
CA LEU A 78 -4.70 9.73 -3.42
C LEU A 78 -5.18 9.28 -4.81
N SER A 79 -4.29 8.83 -5.67
CA SER A 79 -4.65 8.28 -6.98
C SER A 79 -5.48 7.00 -6.84
N ALA A 80 -5.21 6.17 -5.84
CA ALA A 80 -5.94 4.94 -5.56
C ALA A 80 -7.26 5.15 -4.81
N LEU A 81 -7.47 6.33 -4.21
CA LEU A 81 -8.52 6.60 -3.23
C LEU A 81 -9.92 6.23 -3.74
N ASN A 82 -10.23 6.50 -4.99
CA ASN A 82 -11.54 6.18 -5.55
C ASN A 82 -11.84 4.66 -5.51
N GLY A 83 -10.85 3.84 -5.84
CA GLY A 83 -10.98 2.37 -5.75
C GLY A 83 -11.07 1.88 -4.31
N ILE A 84 -10.26 2.46 -3.39
CA ILE A 84 -10.31 2.17 -1.95
C ILE A 84 -11.69 2.53 -1.38
N ALA A 85 -12.20 3.70 -1.70
CA ALA A 85 -13.52 4.15 -1.25
C ALA A 85 -14.65 3.24 -1.76
N GLY A 86 -14.56 2.79 -3.02
CA GLY A 86 -15.50 1.82 -3.60
C GLY A 86 -15.45 0.46 -2.88
N ALA A 87 -14.26 -0.08 -2.66
CA ALA A 87 -14.08 -1.32 -1.91
C ALA A 87 -14.66 -1.21 -0.48
N ARG A 88 -14.39 -0.09 0.21
CA ARG A 88 -14.92 0.19 1.54
C ARG A 88 -16.45 0.25 1.55
N ALA A 89 -17.04 0.96 0.59
CA ALA A 89 -18.52 1.10 0.50
C ALA A 89 -19.23 -0.23 0.30
N GLU A 90 -18.58 -1.18 -0.38
CA GLU A 90 -19.14 -2.51 -0.65
C GLU A 90 -18.62 -3.60 0.29
N HIS A 91 -17.90 -3.22 1.35
CA HIS A 91 -17.31 -4.17 2.33
C HIS A 91 -16.38 -5.21 1.70
N VAL A 92 -15.67 -4.85 0.64
CA VAL A 92 -14.65 -5.70 0.01
C VAL A 92 -13.36 -5.62 0.83
N PRO A 93 -12.85 -6.74 1.37
CA PRO A 93 -11.64 -6.73 2.18
C PRO A 93 -10.40 -6.39 1.34
N LEU A 94 -9.80 -5.25 1.63
CA LEU A 94 -8.61 -4.76 0.93
C LEU A 94 -7.56 -4.30 1.94
N VAL A 95 -6.37 -4.89 1.87
CA VAL A 95 -5.19 -4.38 2.58
C VAL A 95 -4.52 -3.34 1.70
N SER A 96 -4.37 -2.12 2.20
CA SER A 96 -3.63 -1.06 1.53
C SER A 96 -2.30 -0.83 2.24
N LEU A 97 -1.22 -1.02 1.50
CA LEU A 97 0.15 -0.76 1.95
C LEU A 97 0.68 0.47 1.23
N ALA A 98 1.23 1.41 1.97
CA ALA A 98 1.87 2.58 1.41
C ALA A 98 3.34 2.63 1.83
N GLY A 99 4.24 2.66 0.84
CA GLY A 99 5.64 2.93 1.08
C GLY A 99 5.82 4.40 1.46
N ALA A 100 6.31 4.65 2.66
CA ALA A 100 6.47 6.00 3.21
C ALA A 100 7.95 6.35 3.45
N PRO A 101 8.29 7.65 3.54
CA PRO A 101 9.61 8.09 3.93
C PRO A 101 10.01 7.55 5.31
N PRO A 102 11.31 7.42 5.59
CA PRO A 102 11.76 7.00 6.90
C PRO A 102 11.32 8.00 7.98
N GLN A 103 11.07 7.50 9.18
CA GLN A 103 10.50 8.27 10.29
C GLN A 103 11.26 9.57 10.59
N TYR A 104 12.59 9.54 10.52
CA TYR A 104 13.40 10.75 10.73
C TYR A 104 13.14 11.85 9.70
N ALA A 105 12.78 11.51 8.47
CA ALA A 105 12.45 12.52 7.45
C ALA A 105 11.15 13.24 7.80
N THR A 106 10.19 12.54 8.39
CA THR A 106 8.95 13.12 8.92
C THR A 106 9.24 13.99 10.16
N GLU A 107 10.06 13.51 11.09
CA GLU A 107 10.44 14.23 12.31
C GLU A 107 11.16 15.56 12.00
N PHE A 108 12.06 15.54 11.02
CA PHE A 108 12.81 16.73 10.58
C PHE A 108 12.09 17.55 9.50
N ARG A 109 10.86 17.18 9.13
CA ARG A 109 10.03 17.85 8.14
C ARG A 109 10.76 18.08 6.81
N TRP A 110 11.49 17.09 6.34
CA TRP A 110 12.18 17.18 5.07
C TRP A 110 11.18 17.38 3.92
N ASN A 111 11.47 18.32 3.04
CA ASN A 111 10.68 18.52 1.84
C ASN A 111 11.05 17.44 0.82
N LEU A 112 10.28 16.37 0.79
CA LEU A 112 10.43 15.26 -0.13
C LEU A 112 9.38 15.33 -1.24
N HIS A 113 9.68 14.75 -2.42
CA HIS A 113 8.69 14.60 -3.46
C HIS A 113 7.51 13.74 -2.96
N HIS A 114 6.33 13.97 -3.49
CA HIS A 114 5.04 13.40 -3.07
C HIS A 114 4.48 13.92 -1.74
N SER A 115 5.24 14.72 -0.97
CA SER A 115 4.65 15.41 0.18
C SER A 115 3.77 16.58 -0.28
N LEU A 116 2.68 16.83 0.43
CA LEU A 116 2.03 18.12 0.37
C LEU A 116 2.94 19.16 1.02
N ALA A 117 2.78 20.43 0.67
CA ALA A 117 3.66 21.53 1.06
C ALA A 117 4.33 21.38 2.45
N ASP A 118 5.59 21.75 2.55
CA ASP A 118 6.37 21.85 3.79
C ASP A 118 6.53 20.53 4.59
N GLY A 119 6.52 19.38 3.90
CA GLY A 119 6.70 18.07 4.54
C GLY A 119 5.53 17.64 5.42
N ASP A 120 4.34 18.18 5.18
CA ASP A 120 3.14 17.80 5.90
C ASP A 120 2.56 16.48 5.34
N PHE A 121 2.95 15.38 5.94
CA PHE A 121 2.45 14.04 5.61
C PHE A 121 1.10 13.74 6.26
N ALA A 122 0.77 14.43 7.35
CA ALA A 122 -0.44 14.16 8.13
C ALA A 122 -1.71 14.47 7.32
N ASN A 123 -1.74 15.58 6.60
CA ASN A 123 -2.90 15.98 5.81
C ASN A 123 -3.28 15.01 4.70
N MET A 124 -2.31 14.24 4.18
CA MET A 124 -2.59 13.20 3.19
C MET A 124 -3.24 11.98 3.83
N LEU A 125 -2.69 11.51 4.95
CA LEU A 125 -3.26 10.42 5.71
C LEU A 125 -4.68 10.74 6.19
N ASP A 126 -4.93 11.98 6.63
CA ASP A 126 -6.26 12.45 7.03
C ASP A 126 -7.28 12.39 5.88
N SER A 127 -6.84 12.58 4.65
CA SER A 127 -7.72 12.47 3.47
C SER A 127 -8.14 11.04 3.19
N ILE A 128 -7.31 10.06 3.55
CA ILE A 128 -7.54 8.63 3.32
C ILE A 128 -8.22 7.96 4.51
N ALA A 129 -7.96 8.44 5.72
CA ALA A 129 -8.46 7.86 6.96
C ALA A 129 -9.97 7.59 6.99
N PRO A 130 -10.88 8.42 6.42
CA PRO A 130 -12.30 8.13 6.37
C PRO A 130 -12.65 6.86 5.59
N PHE A 131 -11.77 6.39 4.72
CA PHE A 131 -11.98 5.22 3.85
C PHE A 131 -11.19 3.99 4.29
N THR A 132 -10.36 4.13 5.33
CA THR A 132 -9.51 3.05 5.84
C THR A 132 -9.74 2.84 7.33
N GLU A 133 -9.52 1.63 7.80
CA GLU A 133 -9.33 1.33 9.21
C GLU A 133 -7.83 1.06 9.40
N VAL A 134 -7.16 1.93 10.15
CA VAL A 134 -5.74 1.76 10.44
C VAL A 134 -5.61 0.81 11.60
N ALA A 135 -4.97 -0.34 11.38
CA ALA A 135 -4.58 -1.22 12.47
C ALA A 135 -3.40 -0.58 13.21
N THR A 136 -3.59 -0.27 14.47
CA THR A 136 -2.55 0.22 15.40
C THR A 136 -1.93 -0.92 16.18
#